data_e336dbb32390b5b44dc51138d148d4d4
#
_entry.id   e336dbb32390b5b44dc51138d148d4d4
#
_cell.length_a   1.000
_cell.length_b   1.000
_cell.length_c   1.000
_cell.angle_alpha   90.00
_cell.angle_beta   90.00
_cell.angle_gamma   90.00
#
_symmetry.space_group_name_H-M   'P 1'
#
loop_
_entity.id
_entity.type
_entity.pdbx_description
1 polymer ?
#
loop_
_entity_poly.entity_id
_entity_poly.type
_entity_poly.pdbx_seq_one_letter_code
_entity_poly.pdbx_strand_id
1 'polypeptide(L)'
;EHAKKVMSVAVYNHYKRVATNTMDSIEIDKSNILMIGPPGSGKTYLVRTLAKLLDVPLAIADATSLTEAGYIGDDIESVISKLLAASGNDVEKAETGIVFIDEIDKIAKKKNTNQRDVSGEAVQQGMLKLLEGADVEVPVGASSKNAMVPMTTINTKNILFICGGAFPDLADIVKERLNKSSAMGFVSDLKDKYDDDENILTKVTVEDLRKFGMIPEFIGRLPVLCVLN
;
A
#
# COMPACT_ATOMS: atom_id res chain seq x y z
N GLU A 1 7.55 -12.06 -14.12
CA GLU A 1 8.63 -11.22 -14.63
C GLU A 1 8.28 -9.70 -14.63
N HIS A 2 7.10 -9.30 -15.11
CA HIS A 2 6.69 -7.90 -15.19
C HIS A 2 6.66 -7.24 -13.79
N ALA A 3 6.02 -7.89 -12.81
CA ALA A 3 5.93 -7.42 -11.44
C ALA A 3 7.32 -7.15 -10.81
N LYS A 4 8.29 -8.03 -11.06
CA LYS A 4 9.67 -7.84 -10.57
C LYS A 4 10.30 -6.58 -11.17
N LYS A 5 10.10 -6.31 -12.46
CA LYS A 5 10.62 -5.10 -13.11
C LYS A 5 9.99 -3.83 -12.55
N VAL A 6 8.66 -3.79 -12.44
CA VAL A 6 7.93 -2.65 -11.86
C VAL A 6 8.43 -2.36 -10.45
N MET A 7 8.51 -3.41 -9.61
CA MET A 7 8.96 -3.31 -8.24
C MET A 7 10.41 -2.80 -8.14
N SER A 8 11.31 -3.36 -8.95
CA SER A 8 12.72 -2.97 -8.94
C SER A 8 12.92 -1.51 -9.36
N VAL A 9 12.19 -1.05 -10.38
CA VAL A 9 12.26 0.35 -10.83
C VAL A 9 11.69 1.31 -9.76
N ALA A 10 10.55 0.96 -9.16
CA ALA A 10 9.94 1.79 -8.12
C ALA A 10 10.84 1.92 -6.89
N VAL A 11 11.41 0.81 -6.43
CA VAL A 11 12.33 0.76 -5.29
C VAL A 11 13.63 1.51 -5.61
N TYR A 12 14.19 1.32 -6.80
CA TYR A 12 15.36 2.08 -7.24
C TYR A 12 15.11 3.60 -7.24
N ASN A 13 13.97 4.03 -7.80
CA ASN A 13 13.62 5.46 -7.83
C ASN A 13 13.43 6.02 -6.42
N HIS A 14 12.79 5.24 -5.51
CA HIS A 14 12.63 5.64 -4.11
C HIS A 14 13.98 5.89 -3.45
N TYR A 15 14.89 4.90 -3.47
CA TYR A 15 16.20 5.04 -2.81
C TYR A 15 17.14 6.01 -3.51
N LYS A 16 17.01 6.17 -4.82
CA LYS A 16 17.71 7.23 -5.54
C LYS A 16 17.26 8.61 -5.04
N ARG A 17 15.95 8.82 -4.84
CA ARG A 17 15.42 10.06 -4.26
C ARG A 17 15.97 10.30 -2.85
N VAL A 18 15.99 9.26 -2.00
CA VAL A 18 16.53 9.34 -0.64
C VAL A 18 18.01 9.69 -0.65
N ALA A 19 18.81 9.06 -1.53
CA ALA A 19 20.26 9.26 -1.60
C ALA A 19 20.66 10.60 -2.20
N THR A 20 19.89 11.10 -3.17
CA THR A 20 20.26 12.33 -3.86
C THR A 20 19.91 13.59 -3.10
N ASN A 21 19.03 13.53 -2.08
CA ASN A 21 18.60 14.68 -1.26
C ASN A 21 18.71 16.03 -2.01
N THR A 22 18.35 16.03 -3.30
CA THR A 22 18.83 17.01 -4.27
C THR A 22 18.08 18.31 -4.14
N MET A 23 18.85 19.33 -3.91
CA MET A 23 18.56 20.74 -4.19
C MET A 23 18.23 21.02 -5.66
N ASP A 24 18.08 20.01 -6.51
CA ASP A 24 17.76 20.20 -7.90
C ASP A 24 16.25 20.28 -8.10
N SER A 25 15.86 21.20 -8.92
CA SER A 25 14.55 21.75 -9.25
C SER A 25 13.43 20.75 -9.65
N ILE A 26 13.63 19.46 -9.49
CA ILE A 26 12.65 18.41 -9.80
C ILE A 26 12.32 17.67 -8.50
N GLU A 27 11.15 17.97 -7.95
CA GLU A 27 10.61 17.22 -6.82
C GLU A 27 10.10 15.86 -7.32
N ILE A 28 10.76 14.78 -6.89
CA ILE A 28 10.31 13.41 -7.19
C ILE A 28 9.38 12.96 -6.06
N ASP A 29 8.13 12.71 -6.39
CA ASP A 29 7.13 12.21 -5.44
C ASP A 29 7.49 10.83 -4.88
N LYS A 30 6.92 10.52 -3.70
CA LYS A 30 7.04 9.18 -3.10
C LYS A 30 6.50 8.12 -4.05
N SER A 31 7.28 7.06 -4.27
CA SER A 31 6.91 5.92 -5.12
C SER A 31 6.31 4.78 -4.29
N ASN A 32 5.33 5.08 -3.40
CA ASN A 32 4.63 4.02 -2.68
C ASN A 32 3.94 3.06 -3.65
N ILE A 33 3.84 1.79 -3.28
CA ILE A 33 3.47 0.70 -4.18
C ILE A 33 2.18 0.04 -3.71
N LEU A 34 1.25 -0.20 -4.63
CA LEU A 34 0.11 -1.08 -4.44
C LEU A 34 0.38 -2.41 -5.17
N MET A 35 0.44 -3.51 -4.40
CA MET A 35 0.60 -4.86 -4.92
C MET A 35 -0.75 -5.56 -4.97
N ILE A 36 -1.14 -6.01 -6.15
CA ILE A 36 -2.37 -6.74 -6.41
C ILE A 36 -2.02 -8.17 -6.83
N GLY A 37 -2.60 -9.17 -6.18
CA GLY A 37 -2.39 -10.56 -6.57
C GLY A 37 -3.03 -11.54 -5.61
N PRO A 38 -3.38 -12.76 -6.08
CA PRO A 38 -4.08 -13.75 -5.27
C PRO A 38 -3.30 -14.15 -4.01
N PRO A 39 -3.96 -14.75 -3.03
CA PRO A 39 -3.28 -15.36 -1.90
C PRO A 39 -2.23 -16.37 -2.40
N GLY A 40 -1.06 -16.39 -1.79
CA GLY A 40 0.02 -17.29 -2.20
C GLY A 40 0.86 -16.83 -3.41
N SER A 41 0.54 -15.70 -4.06
CA SER A 41 1.34 -15.15 -5.18
C SER A 41 2.74 -14.66 -4.80
N GLY A 42 3.10 -14.70 -3.51
CA GLY A 42 4.43 -14.36 -3.03
C GLY A 42 4.65 -12.88 -2.72
N LYS A 43 3.58 -12.07 -2.54
CA LYS A 43 3.69 -10.63 -2.20
C LYS A 43 4.64 -10.37 -1.03
N THR A 44 4.36 -10.98 0.12
CA THR A 44 5.16 -10.82 1.34
C THR A 44 6.58 -11.34 1.16
N TYR A 45 6.76 -12.46 0.44
CA TYR A 45 8.09 -13.02 0.16
C TYR A 45 8.93 -12.06 -0.68
N LEU A 46 8.33 -11.44 -1.71
CA LEU A 46 9.01 -10.47 -2.56
C LEU A 46 9.49 -9.25 -1.76
N VAL A 47 8.63 -8.70 -0.89
CA VAL A 47 8.99 -7.56 -0.05
C VAL A 47 10.08 -7.90 0.96
N ARG A 48 10.02 -9.07 1.61
CA ARG A 48 11.08 -9.54 2.51
C ARG A 48 12.43 -9.69 1.80
N THR A 49 12.39 -10.23 0.59
CA THR A 49 13.60 -10.40 -0.23
C THR A 49 14.20 -9.04 -0.61
N LEU A 50 13.37 -8.08 -1.00
CA LEU A 50 13.82 -6.73 -1.31
C LEU A 50 14.46 -6.02 -0.10
N ALA A 51 13.78 -6.04 1.05
CA ALA A 51 14.32 -5.43 2.27
C ALA A 51 15.67 -6.04 2.66
N LYS A 52 15.81 -7.36 2.53
CA LYS A 52 17.07 -8.06 2.78
C LYS A 52 18.16 -7.68 1.79
N LEU A 53 17.85 -7.57 0.49
CA LEU A 53 18.83 -7.19 -0.54
C LEU A 53 19.31 -5.76 -0.39
N LEU A 54 18.45 -4.87 0.12
CA LEU A 54 18.76 -3.46 0.35
C LEU A 54 19.38 -3.19 1.72
N ASP A 55 19.40 -4.20 2.58
CA ASP A 55 19.85 -4.09 3.97
C ASP A 55 19.13 -2.98 4.76
N VAL A 56 17.80 -2.91 4.60
CA VAL A 56 16.95 -1.93 5.28
C VAL A 56 15.95 -2.62 6.23
N PRO A 57 15.55 -1.94 7.33
CA PRO A 57 14.55 -2.49 8.23
C PRO A 57 13.19 -2.64 7.55
N LEU A 58 12.46 -3.69 7.92
CA LEU A 58 11.14 -4.00 7.40
C LEU A 58 10.15 -4.20 8.55
N ALA A 59 9.05 -3.46 8.52
CA ALA A 59 7.87 -3.75 9.32
C ALA A 59 6.76 -4.34 8.45
N ILE A 60 6.05 -5.32 8.99
CA ILE A 60 4.89 -5.94 8.35
C ILE A 60 3.69 -5.78 9.28
N ALA A 61 2.59 -5.30 8.73
CA ALA A 61 1.31 -5.18 9.39
C ALA A 61 0.19 -5.73 8.51
N ASP A 62 -0.92 -6.10 9.15
CA ASP A 62 -2.16 -6.49 8.51
C ASP A 62 -3.14 -5.32 8.63
N ALA A 63 -3.70 -4.87 7.52
CA ALA A 63 -4.63 -3.74 7.49
C ALA A 63 -5.88 -3.99 8.36
N THR A 64 -6.29 -5.25 8.52
CA THR A 64 -7.46 -5.61 9.34
C THR A 64 -7.22 -5.47 10.83
N SER A 65 -5.97 -5.50 11.26
CA SER A 65 -5.58 -5.28 12.66
C SER A 65 -5.44 -3.80 13.03
N LEU A 66 -5.37 -2.92 12.03
CA LEU A 66 -5.17 -1.50 12.23
C LEU A 66 -6.50 -0.80 12.54
N THR A 67 -6.49 0.09 13.50
CA THR A 67 -7.65 0.91 13.87
C THR A 67 -7.25 2.36 13.99
N GLU A 68 -8.22 3.25 13.86
CA GLU A 68 -8.02 4.65 14.19
C GLU A 68 -7.78 4.82 15.70
N ALA A 69 -6.92 5.77 16.08
CA ALA A 69 -6.54 6.02 17.47
C ALA A 69 -7.77 6.11 18.40
N GLY A 70 -7.78 5.29 19.46
CA GLY A 70 -8.85 5.26 20.47
C GLY A 70 -9.83 4.09 20.38
N TYR A 71 -9.73 3.22 19.35
CA TYR A 71 -10.48 1.98 19.26
C TYR A 71 -9.64 0.76 19.67
N ILE A 72 -10.30 -0.37 19.92
CA ILE A 72 -9.61 -1.63 20.25
C ILE A 72 -8.93 -2.17 18.99
N GLY A 73 -7.61 -2.18 18.99
CA GLY A 73 -6.76 -2.67 17.89
C GLY A 73 -5.39 -2.00 17.93
N ASP A 74 -4.54 -2.36 17.00
CA ASP A 74 -3.24 -1.69 16.80
C ASP A 74 -3.49 -0.30 16.18
N ASP A 75 -3.00 0.73 16.83
CA ASP A 75 -2.99 2.09 16.26
C ASP A 75 -2.17 2.07 14.94
N ILE A 76 -2.62 2.81 13.93
CA ILE A 76 -1.93 2.93 12.64
C ILE A 76 -0.46 3.30 12.83
N GLU A 77 -0.15 4.14 13.82
CA GLU A 77 1.21 4.55 14.15
C GLU A 77 2.05 3.43 14.79
N SER A 78 1.42 2.36 15.31
CA SER A 78 2.12 1.19 15.87
C SER A 78 3.00 0.48 14.83
N VAL A 79 2.66 0.62 13.54
CA VAL A 79 3.47 0.09 12.43
C VAL A 79 4.85 0.75 12.39
N ILE A 80 4.93 2.04 12.72
CA ILE A 80 6.20 2.78 12.79
C ILE A 80 7.01 2.35 14.01
N SER A 81 6.34 2.04 15.13
CA SER A 81 7.01 1.44 16.31
C SER A 81 7.63 0.08 15.97
N LYS A 82 6.92 -0.76 15.20
CA LYS A 82 7.45 -2.05 14.69
C LYS A 82 8.67 -1.83 13.79
N LEU A 83 8.66 -0.78 12.95
CA LEU A 83 9.79 -0.46 12.09
C LEU A 83 11.01 0.01 12.91
N LEU A 84 10.81 0.86 13.92
CA LEU A 84 11.85 1.29 14.83
C LEU A 84 12.47 0.10 15.58
N ALA A 85 11.66 -0.81 16.08
CA ALA A 85 12.16 -2.03 16.70
C ALA A 85 12.98 -2.91 15.72
N ALA A 86 12.52 -3.02 14.47
CA ALA A 86 13.23 -3.76 13.42
C ALA A 86 14.58 -3.13 13.03
N SER A 87 14.73 -1.80 13.20
CA SER A 87 16.01 -1.09 13.00
C SER A 87 16.99 -1.22 14.17
N GLY A 88 16.58 -1.90 15.27
CA GLY A 88 17.34 -1.92 16.52
C GLY A 88 17.24 -0.62 17.32
N ASN A 89 16.14 0.11 17.19
CA ASN A 89 15.88 1.44 17.74
C ASN A 89 16.79 2.55 17.16
N ASP A 90 17.31 2.35 15.98
CA ASP A 90 18.04 3.34 15.22
C ASP A 90 17.06 4.15 14.35
N VAL A 91 16.86 5.42 14.69
CA VAL A 91 15.91 6.32 14.04
C VAL A 91 16.27 6.56 12.57
N GLU A 92 17.55 6.84 12.28
CA GLU A 92 18.01 7.13 10.91
C GLU A 92 17.79 5.93 9.98
N LYS A 93 18.05 4.71 10.47
CA LYS A 93 17.75 3.49 9.73
C LYS A 93 16.25 3.27 9.58
N ALA A 94 15.45 3.51 10.62
CA ALA A 94 14.00 3.37 10.54
C ALA A 94 13.40 4.30 9.48
N GLU A 95 13.86 5.54 9.39
CA GLU A 95 13.38 6.55 8.44
C GLU A 95 13.66 6.20 6.97
N THR A 96 14.55 5.24 6.72
CA THR A 96 14.86 4.72 5.36
C THR A 96 14.36 3.28 5.14
N GLY A 97 13.54 2.79 6.04
CA GLY A 97 13.00 1.43 6.00
C GLY A 97 11.84 1.23 5.05
N ILE A 98 11.33 0.00 5.07
CA ILE A 98 10.14 -0.42 4.31
C ILE A 98 9.03 -0.80 5.29
N VAL A 99 7.82 -0.32 5.04
CA VAL A 99 6.58 -0.76 5.69
C VAL A 99 5.75 -1.53 4.68
N PHE A 100 5.41 -2.77 4.97
CA PHE A 100 4.49 -3.58 4.18
C PHE A 100 3.18 -3.76 4.95
N ILE A 101 2.08 -3.33 4.34
CA ILE A 101 0.72 -3.47 4.88
C ILE A 101 -0.02 -4.44 4.00
N ASP A 102 -0.28 -5.64 4.52
CA ASP A 102 -1.01 -6.68 3.80
C ASP A 102 -2.53 -6.56 4.02
N GLU A 103 -3.31 -7.27 3.22
CA GLU A 103 -4.77 -7.32 3.27
C GLU A 103 -5.48 -5.96 3.13
N ILE A 104 -4.87 -5.03 2.37
CA ILE A 104 -5.41 -3.68 2.19
C ILE A 104 -6.80 -3.66 1.53
N ASP A 105 -7.13 -4.68 0.74
CA ASP A 105 -8.44 -4.86 0.12
C ASP A 105 -9.57 -5.10 1.13
N LYS A 106 -9.24 -5.55 2.35
CA LYS A 106 -10.22 -5.81 3.42
C LYS A 106 -10.77 -4.54 4.06
N ILE A 107 -10.04 -3.43 3.97
CA ILE A 107 -10.49 -2.12 4.45
C ILE A 107 -11.18 -1.29 3.36
N ALA A 108 -11.44 -1.87 2.19
CA ALA A 108 -12.25 -1.25 1.16
C ALA A 108 -13.71 -1.12 1.60
N LYS A 109 -14.34 0.01 1.24
CA LYS A 109 -15.75 0.28 1.56
C LYS A 109 -16.68 -0.71 0.86
N LYS A 110 -17.47 -1.48 1.62
CA LYS A 110 -18.44 -2.42 1.08
C LYS A 110 -19.67 -1.69 0.53
N LYS A 111 -20.09 -2.03 -0.69
CA LYS A 111 -21.20 -1.37 -1.40
C LYS A 111 -22.59 -1.49 -0.78
N ASN A 112 -22.80 -2.43 0.17
CA ASN A 112 -24.15 -2.87 0.59
C ASN A 112 -24.45 -2.68 2.09
N THR A 113 -23.76 -1.85 2.82
CA THR A 113 -24.11 -1.55 4.21
C THR A 113 -24.77 -0.19 4.29
N ASN A 114 -26.09 -0.17 4.61
CA ASN A 114 -26.83 1.02 5.05
C ASN A 114 -26.28 1.59 6.39
N GLN A 115 -25.31 0.94 6.99
CA GLN A 115 -24.52 1.44 8.09
C GLN A 115 -23.22 1.98 7.52
N ARG A 116 -22.85 3.22 7.87
CA ARG A 116 -21.52 3.76 7.63
C ARG A 116 -20.51 2.71 8.10
N ASP A 117 -19.81 2.09 7.14
CA ASP A 117 -18.66 1.26 7.46
C ASP A 117 -17.51 2.20 7.83
N VAL A 118 -17.59 2.70 9.06
CA VAL A 118 -16.71 3.76 9.59
C VAL A 118 -15.30 3.22 9.79
N SER A 119 -15.16 1.89 9.91
CA SER A 119 -13.87 1.29 10.28
C SER A 119 -12.87 1.28 9.13
N GLY A 120 -13.24 0.80 7.94
CA GLY A 120 -12.30 0.66 6.81
C GLY A 120 -11.92 2.00 6.17
N GLU A 121 -12.89 2.89 5.97
CA GLU A 121 -12.63 4.24 5.43
C GLU A 121 -11.79 5.07 6.40
N ALA A 122 -12.05 4.98 7.71
CA ALA A 122 -11.27 5.68 8.74
C ALA A 122 -9.80 5.21 8.76
N VAL A 123 -9.55 3.91 8.60
CA VAL A 123 -8.17 3.39 8.50
C VAL A 123 -7.47 3.91 7.24
N GLN A 124 -8.15 3.91 6.08
CA GLN A 124 -7.59 4.49 4.85
C GLN A 124 -7.24 5.97 5.05
N GLN A 125 -8.13 6.77 5.66
CA GLN A 125 -7.90 8.19 5.95
C GLN A 125 -6.73 8.38 6.95
N GLY A 126 -6.70 7.59 8.02
CA GLY A 126 -5.62 7.66 9.01
C GLY A 126 -4.24 7.35 8.44
N MET A 127 -4.17 6.46 7.46
CA MET A 127 -2.91 6.11 6.79
C MET A 127 -2.37 7.20 5.86
N LEU A 128 -3.21 8.14 5.40
CA LEU A 128 -2.78 9.18 4.45
C LEU A 128 -1.58 9.98 4.96
N LYS A 129 -1.59 10.37 6.21
CA LYS A 129 -0.48 11.14 6.82
C LYS A 129 0.85 10.38 6.72
N LEU A 130 0.85 9.08 7.01
CA LEU A 130 2.05 8.25 6.94
C LEU A 130 2.54 8.11 5.49
N LEU A 131 1.61 7.93 4.55
CA LEU A 131 1.94 7.77 3.12
C LEU A 131 2.49 9.07 2.52
N GLU A 132 2.00 10.22 2.94
CA GLU A 132 2.46 11.54 2.49
C GLU A 132 3.84 11.91 3.06
N GLY A 133 4.08 11.58 4.31
CA GLY A 133 5.24 11.94 5.08
C GLY A 133 4.88 12.87 6.24
N ALA A 134 5.02 12.38 7.45
CA ALA A 134 4.71 13.08 8.68
C ALA A 134 5.70 12.71 9.78
N ASP A 135 5.81 13.58 10.78
CA ASP A 135 6.49 13.27 12.02
C ASP A 135 5.55 12.48 12.94
N VAL A 136 6.01 11.34 13.39
CA VAL A 136 5.25 10.40 14.21
C VAL A 136 6.00 10.14 15.50
N GLU A 137 5.35 10.36 16.64
CA GLU A 137 5.91 10.03 17.96
C GLU A 137 5.62 8.56 18.30
N VAL A 138 6.68 7.80 18.55
CA VAL A 138 6.61 6.38 18.88
C VAL A 138 7.43 6.04 20.12
N PRO A 139 7.00 5.05 20.91
CA PRO A 139 7.73 4.59 22.09
C PRO A 139 8.99 3.81 21.68
N VAL A 140 10.09 4.06 22.36
CA VAL A 140 11.35 3.34 22.15
C VAL A 140 11.35 2.05 22.96
N GLY A 141 11.53 0.91 22.30
CA GLY A 141 11.60 -0.39 22.95
C GLY A 141 10.27 -0.95 23.47
N ALA A 142 9.13 -0.35 23.10
CA ALA A 142 7.79 -0.82 23.43
C ALA A 142 6.84 -0.70 22.25
N SER A 143 5.79 -1.53 22.24
CA SER A 143 4.77 -1.51 21.17
C SER A 143 3.57 -0.61 21.51
N SER A 144 3.48 -0.06 22.70
CA SER A 144 2.33 0.71 23.19
C SER A 144 2.74 2.05 23.78
N LYS A 145 2.04 3.11 23.36
CA LYS A 145 2.20 4.48 23.90
C LYS A 145 1.86 4.62 25.41
N ASN A 146 1.17 3.63 25.98
CA ASN A 146 0.80 3.61 27.39
C ASN A 146 1.95 3.12 28.32
N ALA A 147 3.05 2.66 27.76
CA ALA A 147 4.21 2.31 28.55
C ALA A 147 4.95 3.59 28.98
N MET A 148 5.41 3.65 30.24
CA MET A 148 6.31 4.71 30.71
C MET A 148 7.72 4.53 30.10
N VAL A 149 7.82 4.71 28.79
CA VAL A 149 9.07 4.58 28.03
C VAL A 149 9.38 5.88 27.31
N PRO A 150 10.63 6.16 27.00
CA PRO A 150 11.00 7.31 26.21
C PRO A 150 10.29 7.30 24.85
N MET A 151 9.82 8.46 24.42
CA MET A 151 9.25 8.66 23.09
C MET A 151 10.33 9.22 22.15
N THR A 152 10.27 8.85 20.89
CA THR A 152 11.09 9.43 19.83
C THR A 152 10.22 9.79 18.64
N THR A 153 10.67 10.76 17.84
CA THR A 153 9.99 11.18 16.63
C THR A 153 10.65 10.51 15.43
N ILE A 154 9.84 9.96 14.52
CA ILE A 154 10.27 9.37 13.25
C ILE A 154 9.56 10.10 12.11
N ASN A 155 10.34 10.57 11.14
CA ASN A 155 9.81 11.19 9.93
C ASN A 155 9.56 10.13 8.87
N THR A 156 8.32 10.00 8.39
CA THR A 156 7.93 8.97 7.43
C THR A 156 8.18 9.35 5.96
N LYS A 157 8.73 10.54 5.68
CA LYS A 157 8.94 11.06 4.32
C LYS A 157 9.77 10.12 3.45
N ASN A 158 10.78 9.47 4.02
CA ASN A 158 11.69 8.58 3.31
C ASN A 158 11.41 7.10 3.54
N ILE A 159 10.37 6.75 4.30
CA ILE A 159 9.91 5.37 4.44
C ILE A 159 9.16 4.95 3.17
N LEU A 160 9.50 3.80 2.61
CA LEU A 160 8.76 3.22 1.48
C LEU A 160 7.57 2.40 2.01
N PHE A 161 6.38 2.81 1.63
CA PHE A 161 5.17 2.05 1.93
C PHE A 161 4.79 1.16 0.75
N ILE A 162 4.53 -0.09 1.04
CA ILE A 162 4.03 -1.09 0.09
C ILE A 162 2.75 -1.66 0.68
N CYS A 163 1.64 -1.50 -0.02
CA CYS A 163 0.34 -2.04 0.38
C CYS A 163 0.01 -3.24 -0.51
N GLY A 164 -0.33 -4.39 0.08
CA GLY A 164 -0.66 -5.61 -0.63
C GLY A 164 -2.11 -6.04 -0.40
N GLY A 165 -2.76 -6.59 -1.42
CA GLY A 165 -4.09 -7.14 -1.31
C GLY A 165 -4.41 -8.17 -2.40
N ALA A 166 -5.41 -9.01 -2.12
CA ALA A 166 -5.90 -10.00 -3.10
C ALA A 166 -6.87 -9.39 -4.10
N PHE A 167 -7.67 -8.41 -3.67
CA PHE A 167 -8.68 -7.73 -4.47
C PHE A 167 -9.61 -8.70 -5.22
N PRO A 168 -10.33 -9.58 -4.50
CA PRO A 168 -11.31 -10.46 -5.13
C PRO A 168 -12.32 -9.60 -5.90
N ASP A 169 -12.87 -10.13 -7.00
CA ASP A 169 -13.83 -9.45 -7.87
C ASP A 169 -13.31 -8.21 -8.64
N LEU A 170 -12.06 -7.78 -8.42
CA LEU A 170 -11.48 -6.65 -9.17
C LEU A 170 -11.37 -6.98 -10.67
N ALA A 171 -11.06 -8.23 -11.00
CA ALA A 171 -11.03 -8.69 -12.39
C ALA A 171 -12.39 -8.49 -13.08
N ASP A 172 -13.51 -8.77 -12.40
CA ASP A 172 -14.86 -8.60 -12.95
C ASP A 172 -15.18 -7.10 -13.16
N ILE A 173 -14.74 -6.23 -12.24
CA ILE A 173 -14.90 -4.78 -12.39
C ILE A 173 -14.16 -4.28 -13.64
N VAL A 174 -12.94 -4.77 -13.89
CA VAL A 174 -12.15 -4.43 -15.09
C VAL A 174 -12.83 -4.92 -16.34
N LYS A 175 -13.29 -6.20 -16.37
CA LYS A 175 -14.04 -6.79 -17.48
C LYS A 175 -15.29 -5.98 -17.81
N GLU A 176 -16.08 -5.62 -16.79
CA GLU A 176 -17.29 -4.80 -16.98
C GLU A 176 -16.96 -3.43 -17.63
N ARG A 177 -15.90 -2.78 -17.20
CA ARG A 177 -15.46 -1.50 -17.79
C ARG A 177 -15.05 -1.66 -19.25
N LEU A 178 -14.25 -2.68 -19.56
CA LEU A 178 -13.76 -2.92 -20.92
C LEU A 178 -14.90 -3.31 -21.86
N ASN A 179 -15.85 -4.12 -21.40
CA ASN A 179 -17.03 -4.51 -22.18
C ASN A 179 -17.96 -3.31 -22.44
N LYS A 180 -18.18 -2.42 -21.46
CA LYS A 180 -18.98 -1.19 -21.66
C LYS A 180 -18.35 -0.24 -22.67
N SER A 181 -17.03 -0.09 -22.68
CA SER A 181 -16.35 0.76 -23.65
C SER A 181 -16.41 0.19 -25.08
N SER A 182 -16.50 -1.13 -25.21
CA SER A 182 -16.63 -1.82 -26.51
C SER A 182 -18.07 -1.84 -27.06
N ALA A 183 -19.08 -1.72 -26.21
CA ALA A 183 -20.51 -1.77 -26.60
C ALA A 183 -20.99 -0.49 -27.33
N MET A 184 -20.19 0.56 -27.39
CA MET A 184 -20.48 1.73 -28.25
C MET A 184 -20.19 1.51 -29.75
N GLY A 185 -19.63 0.36 -30.12
CA GLY A 185 -19.43 -0.07 -31.51
C GLY A 185 -20.30 -1.29 -31.83
N PHE A 186 -20.89 -1.31 -33.02
CA PHE A 186 -21.88 -2.25 -33.56
C PHE A 186 -21.45 -3.74 -33.62
N VAL A 187 -20.80 -4.31 -32.62
CA VAL A 187 -20.38 -5.73 -32.64
C VAL A 187 -20.79 -6.42 -31.35
N SER A 188 -21.84 -7.23 -31.45
CA SER A 188 -22.43 -8.05 -30.36
C SER A 188 -21.58 -9.25 -29.91
N ASP A 189 -20.43 -9.52 -30.55
CA ASP A 189 -19.61 -10.72 -30.28
C ASP A 189 -18.42 -10.51 -29.35
N LEU A 190 -18.34 -9.37 -28.66
CA LEU A 190 -17.19 -9.02 -27.82
C LEU A 190 -17.31 -9.44 -26.34
N LYS A 191 -18.41 -10.10 -25.95
CA LYS A 191 -18.60 -10.54 -24.57
C LYS A 191 -17.54 -11.54 -24.10
N ASP A 192 -17.00 -12.34 -24.99
CA ASP A 192 -16.06 -13.43 -24.66
C ASP A 192 -14.58 -13.02 -24.75
N LYS A 193 -14.26 -11.83 -25.26
CA LYS A 193 -12.87 -11.45 -25.56
C LYS A 193 -11.98 -11.28 -24.34
N TYR A 194 -12.56 -10.98 -23.19
CA TYR A 194 -11.83 -10.73 -21.93
C TYR A 194 -12.09 -11.77 -20.86
N ASP A 195 -12.94 -12.76 -21.11
CA ASP A 195 -13.28 -13.77 -20.10
C ASP A 195 -12.10 -14.71 -19.78
N ASP A 196 -11.26 -14.99 -20.76
CA ASP A 196 -10.08 -15.84 -20.64
C ASP A 196 -8.75 -15.06 -20.57
N ASP A 197 -8.80 -13.73 -20.34
CA ASP A 197 -7.57 -12.92 -20.26
C ASP A 197 -6.91 -13.06 -18.88
N GLU A 198 -5.94 -13.97 -18.78
CA GLU A 198 -5.12 -14.18 -17.56
C GLU A 198 -4.42 -12.90 -17.07
N ASN A 199 -4.25 -11.91 -17.95
CA ASN A 199 -3.57 -10.65 -17.65
C ASN A 199 -4.56 -9.50 -17.40
N ILE A 200 -5.83 -9.79 -17.17
CA ILE A 200 -6.88 -8.76 -17.00
C ILE A 200 -6.53 -7.73 -15.91
N LEU A 201 -5.92 -8.16 -14.81
CA LEU A 201 -5.52 -7.28 -13.71
C LEU A 201 -4.41 -6.30 -14.09
N THR A 202 -3.65 -6.55 -15.15
CA THR A 202 -2.66 -5.57 -15.66
C THR A 202 -3.32 -4.34 -16.28
N LYS A 203 -4.63 -4.41 -16.58
CA LYS A 203 -5.45 -3.33 -17.14
C LYS A 203 -6.21 -2.54 -16.07
N VAL A 204 -5.92 -2.79 -14.79
CA VAL A 204 -6.53 -2.07 -13.66
C VAL A 204 -6.24 -0.57 -13.77
N THR A 205 -7.26 0.21 -13.51
CA THR A 205 -7.19 1.67 -13.43
C THR A 205 -7.59 2.16 -12.05
N VAL A 206 -7.30 3.42 -11.76
CA VAL A 206 -7.74 4.11 -10.53
C VAL A 206 -9.26 4.03 -10.36
N GLU A 207 -10.02 4.12 -11.46
CA GLU A 207 -11.48 4.03 -11.45
C GLU A 207 -11.98 2.65 -11.00
N ASP A 208 -11.28 1.59 -11.39
CA ASP A 208 -11.63 0.22 -10.97
C ASP A 208 -11.41 0.02 -9.47
N LEU A 209 -10.30 0.53 -8.93
CA LEU A 209 -10.00 0.51 -7.50
C LEU A 209 -11.02 1.34 -6.70
N ARG A 210 -11.44 2.48 -7.24
CA ARG A 210 -12.49 3.29 -6.64
C ARG A 210 -13.84 2.56 -6.63
N LYS A 211 -14.18 1.87 -7.71
CA LYS A 211 -15.39 1.01 -7.76
C LYS A 211 -15.30 -0.16 -6.79
N PHE A 212 -14.12 -0.68 -6.56
CA PHE A 212 -13.89 -1.73 -5.58
C PHE A 212 -14.16 -1.25 -4.14
N GLY A 213 -13.95 0.03 -3.85
CA GLY A 213 -14.22 0.65 -2.53
C GLY A 213 -13.01 1.32 -1.89
N MET A 214 -11.93 1.50 -2.62
CA MET A 214 -10.78 2.29 -2.15
C MET A 214 -11.07 3.77 -2.33
N ILE A 215 -10.67 4.61 -1.36
CA ILE A 215 -10.84 6.05 -1.47
C ILE A 215 -9.83 6.66 -2.46
N PRO A 216 -10.23 7.64 -3.26
CA PRO A 216 -9.36 8.23 -4.28
C PRO A 216 -8.07 8.81 -3.74
N GLU A 217 -8.13 9.45 -2.58
CA GLU A 217 -6.97 10.05 -1.90
C GLU A 217 -5.93 8.99 -1.54
N PHE A 218 -6.38 7.82 -1.05
CA PHE A 218 -5.51 6.72 -0.69
C PHE A 218 -4.84 6.11 -1.94
N ILE A 219 -5.61 5.90 -3.01
CA ILE A 219 -5.05 5.40 -4.29
C ILE A 219 -4.04 6.39 -4.85
N GLY A 220 -4.32 7.70 -4.76
CA GLY A 220 -3.41 8.75 -5.20
C GLY A 220 -2.05 8.75 -4.51
N ARG A 221 -1.95 8.18 -3.29
CA ARG A 221 -0.70 8.03 -2.54
C ARG A 221 0.04 6.70 -2.82
N LEU A 222 -0.53 5.86 -3.68
CA LEU A 222 0.05 4.58 -4.13
C LEU A 222 0.20 4.57 -5.66
N PRO A 223 1.04 5.45 -6.24
CA PRO A 223 1.09 5.67 -7.68
C PRO A 223 1.63 4.49 -8.47
N VAL A 224 2.33 3.55 -7.83
CA VAL A 224 2.91 2.39 -8.51
C VAL A 224 2.02 1.17 -8.31
N LEU A 225 1.46 0.65 -9.40
CA LEU A 225 0.69 -0.59 -9.39
C LEU A 225 1.58 -1.77 -9.79
N CYS A 226 1.65 -2.79 -8.94
CA CYS A 226 2.39 -4.01 -9.17
C CYS A 226 1.45 -5.20 -9.10
N VAL A 227 1.20 -5.84 -10.24
CA VAL A 227 0.29 -7.00 -10.35
C VAL A 227 1.10 -8.29 -10.38
N LEU A 228 0.73 -9.22 -9.50
CA LEU A 228 1.26 -10.59 -9.44
C LEU A 228 0.16 -11.56 -9.87
N ASN A 229 0.52 -12.46 -10.75
CA ASN A 229 -0.31 -13.59 -11.21
C ASN A 229 0.17 -14.86 -10.52
#